data_84f79daaf7ed682a6586cc3b62c933e4
#
_entry.id   84f79daaf7ed682a6586cc3b62c933e4
#
_cell.length_a   1.000
_cell.length_b   1.000
_cell.length_c   1.000
_cell.angle_alpha   90.00
_cell.angle_beta   90.00
_cell.angle_gamma   90.00
#
_symmetry.space_group_name_H-M   'P 1'
#
loop_
_entity.id
_entity.type
_entity.pdbx_description
1 polymer ?
#
loop_
_entity_poly.entity_id
_entity_poly.type
_entity_poly.pdbx_seq_one_letter_code
_entity_poly.pdbx_strand_id
1 'polypeptide(L)'
;MPKIENPLLISLYSYYVEKTLSETKSIEEANQRLRELGKEIGQQVYLNTEIVEKTKDNVTTREDVAKLIEIIYKVLFDKKPSDIDMKSARGSVRITDDDCVWCQEVNLEGMRGFGYCEVFSGILEAVLEFKDVDAKVFQEMSKATGADSCIWNVRLV
;
A
#
# COMPACT_ATOMS: atom_id res chain seq x y z
N MET A 1 -13.33 -17.00 -6.32
CA MET A 1 -12.40 -16.10 -5.70
C MET A 1 -12.89 -14.67 -5.80
N PRO A 2 -13.19 -14.04 -4.69
CA PRO A 2 -13.64 -12.67 -4.77
C PRO A 2 -12.46 -11.77 -5.08
N LYS A 3 -12.36 -11.39 -6.33
CA LYS A 3 -11.63 -10.18 -6.63
C LYS A 3 -12.44 -9.04 -6.03
N ILE A 4 -11.76 -8.00 -5.56
CA ILE A 4 -12.45 -6.78 -5.22
C ILE A 4 -12.91 -6.15 -6.54
N GLU A 5 -13.87 -6.78 -7.15
CA GLU A 5 -14.57 -6.25 -8.30
C GLU A 5 -15.78 -5.46 -7.82
N ASN A 6 -15.49 -4.44 -6.99
CA ASN A 6 -16.55 -3.52 -6.64
C ASN A 6 -16.33 -2.25 -7.47
N PRO A 7 -17.08 -2.08 -8.57
CA PRO A 7 -16.92 -0.90 -9.42
C PRO A 7 -17.10 0.41 -8.65
N LEU A 8 -17.90 0.38 -7.59
CA LEU A 8 -18.08 1.55 -6.74
C LEU A 8 -16.79 1.92 -6.00
N LEU A 9 -16.10 0.94 -5.41
CA LEU A 9 -14.84 1.20 -4.70
C LEU A 9 -13.77 1.71 -5.65
N ILE A 10 -13.64 1.09 -6.82
CA ILE A 10 -12.70 1.54 -7.85
C ILE A 10 -12.99 2.97 -8.26
N SER A 11 -14.27 3.28 -8.49
CA SER A 11 -14.71 4.62 -8.91
C SER A 11 -14.48 5.66 -7.80
N LEU A 12 -14.77 5.31 -6.56
CA LEU A 12 -14.53 6.20 -5.42
C LEU A 12 -13.04 6.51 -5.27
N TYR A 13 -12.19 5.50 -5.38
CA TYR A 13 -10.75 5.72 -5.29
C TYR A 13 -10.23 6.58 -6.44
N SER A 14 -10.64 6.27 -7.66
CA SER A 14 -10.28 7.05 -8.85
C SER A 14 -10.70 8.52 -8.72
N TYR A 15 -11.93 8.75 -8.27
CA TYR A 15 -12.43 10.10 -8.00
C TYR A 15 -11.57 10.82 -6.96
N TYR A 16 -11.23 10.12 -5.88
CA TYR A 16 -10.44 10.70 -4.80
C TYR A 16 -9.04 11.06 -5.27
N VAL A 17 -8.44 10.22 -6.10
CA VAL A 17 -7.12 10.50 -6.70
C VAL A 17 -7.20 11.74 -7.59
N GLU A 18 -8.19 11.82 -8.46
CA GLU A 18 -8.38 12.98 -9.33
C GLU A 18 -8.56 14.28 -8.54
N LYS A 19 -9.36 14.20 -7.48
CA LYS A 19 -9.57 15.34 -6.59
C LYS A 19 -8.28 15.76 -5.91
N THR A 20 -7.52 14.79 -5.41
CA THR A 20 -6.21 15.05 -4.78
C THR A 20 -5.27 15.75 -5.76
N LEU A 21 -5.19 15.26 -6.99
CA LEU A 21 -4.34 15.87 -8.02
C LEU A 21 -4.76 17.30 -8.33
N SER A 22 -6.07 17.59 -8.36
CA SER A 22 -6.56 18.92 -8.63
C SER A 22 -6.31 19.91 -7.50
N GLU A 23 -6.20 19.44 -6.28
CA GLU A 23 -6.02 20.27 -5.08
C GLU A 23 -4.57 20.43 -4.65
N THR A 24 -3.65 19.68 -5.24
CA THR A 24 -2.24 19.72 -4.88
C THR A 24 -1.40 20.41 -5.95
N LYS A 25 -0.26 20.96 -5.55
CA LYS A 25 0.63 21.75 -6.42
C LYS A 25 1.74 20.92 -7.03
N SER A 26 1.98 19.72 -6.54
CA SER A 26 3.05 18.84 -7.00
C SER A 26 2.67 17.40 -6.85
N ILE A 27 3.35 16.53 -7.60
CA ILE A 27 3.20 15.08 -7.48
C ILE A 27 3.59 14.61 -6.07
N GLU A 28 4.65 15.18 -5.53
CA GLU A 28 5.11 14.85 -4.17
C GLU A 28 4.06 15.17 -3.11
N GLU A 29 3.41 16.33 -3.21
CA GLU A 29 2.32 16.70 -2.31
C GLU A 29 1.12 15.76 -2.47
N ALA A 30 0.79 15.38 -3.71
CA ALA A 30 -0.28 14.43 -3.97
C ALA A 30 0.02 13.05 -3.36
N ASN A 31 1.24 12.56 -3.54
CA ASN A 31 1.68 11.30 -2.92
C ASN A 31 1.55 11.36 -1.40
N GLN A 32 1.98 12.44 -0.80
CA GLN A 32 1.91 12.63 0.65
C GLN A 32 0.45 12.62 1.14
N ARG A 33 -0.43 13.29 0.43
CA ARG A 33 -1.85 13.32 0.79
C ARG A 33 -2.51 11.94 0.71
N LEU A 34 -2.16 11.16 -0.30
CA LEU A 34 -2.68 9.80 -0.42
C LEU A 34 -2.16 8.91 0.71
N ARG A 35 -0.89 9.07 1.12
CA ARG A 35 -0.35 8.34 2.27
C ARG A 35 -1.08 8.72 3.56
N GLU A 36 -1.32 9.99 3.78
CA GLU A 36 -2.05 10.46 4.97
C GLU A 36 -3.45 9.88 5.03
N LEU A 37 -4.16 9.88 3.91
CA LEU A 37 -5.46 9.22 3.82
C LEU A 37 -5.34 7.74 4.14
N GLY A 38 -4.33 7.08 3.59
CA GLY A 38 -4.07 5.67 3.85
C GLY A 38 -3.84 5.38 5.33
N LYS A 39 -3.15 6.26 6.04
CA LYS A 39 -2.94 6.10 7.49
C LYS A 39 -4.25 6.13 8.25
N GLU A 40 -5.14 7.03 7.90
CA GLU A 40 -6.47 7.11 8.53
C GLU A 40 -7.29 5.86 8.23
N ILE A 41 -7.30 5.42 6.98
CA ILE A 41 -7.98 4.19 6.58
C ILE A 41 -7.38 2.99 7.27
N GLY A 42 -6.06 2.93 7.36
CA GLY A 42 -5.33 1.82 7.98
C GLY A 42 -5.67 1.62 9.45
N GLN A 43 -5.92 2.70 10.18
CA GLN A 43 -6.40 2.60 11.56
C GLN A 43 -7.74 1.86 11.61
N GLN A 44 -8.67 2.21 10.74
CA GLN A 44 -9.97 1.55 10.66
C GLN A 44 -9.83 0.09 10.20
N VAL A 45 -8.97 -0.16 9.23
CA VAL A 45 -8.67 -1.51 8.75
C VAL A 45 -8.18 -2.39 9.89
N TYR A 46 -7.23 -1.89 10.68
CA TYR A 46 -6.67 -2.65 11.80
C TYR A 46 -7.75 -3.00 12.83
N LEU A 47 -8.60 -2.02 13.18
CA LEU A 47 -9.61 -2.17 14.23
C LEU A 47 -10.82 -3.00 13.79
N ASN A 48 -11.16 -2.98 12.50
CA ASN A 48 -12.41 -3.55 12.00
C ASN A 48 -12.24 -4.83 11.18
N THR A 49 -11.02 -5.35 11.09
CA THR A 49 -10.75 -6.59 10.34
C THR A 49 -10.09 -7.64 11.22
N GLU A 50 -9.89 -8.83 10.66
CA GLU A 50 -9.23 -9.95 11.32
C GLU A 50 -7.72 -9.76 11.55
N ILE A 51 -7.14 -8.65 11.07
CA ILE A 51 -5.70 -8.40 11.17
C ILE A 51 -5.25 -8.42 12.63
N VAL A 52 -6.01 -7.79 13.53
CA VAL A 52 -5.71 -7.79 14.96
C VAL A 52 -5.57 -9.22 15.50
N GLU A 53 -6.51 -10.09 15.15
CA GLU A 53 -6.56 -11.46 15.68
C GLU A 53 -5.48 -12.35 15.06
N LYS A 54 -5.21 -12.17 13.78
CA LYS A 54 -4.23 -12.97 13.04
C LYS A 54 -2.79 -12.57 13.30
N THR A 55 -2.55 -11.42 13.91
CA THR A 55 -1.22 -10.86 14.13
C THR A 55 -0.92 -10.65 15.60
N LYS A 56 -1.24 -11.64 16.43
CA LYS A 56 -1.06 -11.54 17.90
C LYS A 56 0.40 -11.52 18.34
N ASP A 57 1.29 -12.07 17.53
CA ASP A 57 2.70 -12.20 17.89
C ASP A 57 3.43 -10.86 17.77
N ASN A 58 4.50 -10.71 18.55
CA ASN A 58 5.35 -9.52 18.48
C ASN A 58 6.06 -9.48 17.12
N VAL A 59 6.05 -8.31 16.51
CA VAL A 59 6.73 -8.06 15.24
C VAL A 59 8.07 -7.41 15.56
N THR A 60 9.15 -8.16 15.44
CA THR A 60 10.50 -7.69 15.81
C THR A 60 11.54 -7.82 14.71
N THR A 61 11.31 -8.68 13.72
CA THR A 61 12.24 -8.94 12.63
C THR A 61 11.64 -8.56 11.28
N ARG A 62 12.50 -8.47 10.25
CA ARG A 62 12.02 -8.24 8.89
C ARG A 62 11.14 -9.38 8.40
N GLU A 63 11.44 -10.59 8.81
CA GLU A 63 10.61 -11.76 8.51
C GLU A 63 9.23 -11.64 9.13
N ASP A 64 9.14 -11.12 10.34
CA ASP A 64 7.86 -10.83 10.99
C ASP A 64 7.08 -9.76 10.23
N VAL A 65 7.75 -8.73 9.77
CA VAL A 65 7.14 -7.67 8.95
C VAL A 65 6.62 -8.27 7.63
N ALA A 66 7.39 -9.11 6.99
CA ALA A 66 6.97 -9.78 5.75
C ALA A 66 5.73 -10.65 5.96
N LYS A 67 5.67 -11.40 7.06
CA LYS A 67 4.49 -12.20 7.41
C LYS A 67 3.28 -11.32 7.67
N LEU A 68 3.46 -10.22 8.37
CA LEU A 68 2.38 -9.26 8.61
C LEU A 68 1.83 -8.70 7.30
N ILE A 69 2.71 -8.36 6.36
CA ILE A 69 2.31 -7.89 5.04
C ILE A 69 1.50 -8.96 4.29
N GLU A 70 1.93 -10.21 4.35
CA GLU A 70 1.17 -11.30 3.72
C GLU A 70 -0.23 -11.44 4.33
N ILE A 71 -0.36 -11.28 5.64
CA ILE A 71 -1.65 -11.32 6.33
C ILE A 71 -2.53 -10.16 5.89
N ILE A 72 -1.98 -8.97 5.79
CA ILE A 72 -2.71 -7.78 5.31
C ILE A 72 -3.23 -8.02 3.90
N TYR A 73 -2.40 -8.53 3.00
CA TYR A 73 -2.79 -8.88 1.64
C TYR A 73 -3.92 -9.91 1.62
N LYS A 74 -3.79 -10.94 2.43
CA LYS A 74 -4.81 -11.99 2.49
C LYS A 74 -6.15 -11.47 2.99
N VAL A 75 -6.13 -10.66 4.03
CA VAL A 75 -7.36 -10.09 4.62
C VAL A 75 -8.01 -9.09 3.67
N LEU A 76 -7.23 -8.19 3.08
CA LEU A 76 -7.78 -7.11 2.26
C LEU A 76 -8.08 -7.54 0.82
N PHE A 77 -7.25 -8.40 0.24
CA PHE A 77 -7.31 -8.68 -1.20
C PHE A 77 -7.51 -10.16 -1.54
N ASP A 78 -7.49 -11.05 -0.55
CA ASP A 78 -7.58 -12.49 -0.71
C ASP A 78 -6.54 -13.04 -1.68
N LYS A 79 -5.34 -12.50 -1.62
CA LYS A 79 -4.20 -12.94 -2.45
C LYS A 79 -2.88 -12.68 -1.73
N LYS A 80 -1.79 -13.11 -2.36
CA LYS A 80 -0.42 -12.76 -1.96
C LYS A 80 0.16 -11.73 -2.92
N PRO A 81 1.09 -10.88 -2.48
CA PRO A 81 1.89 -10.09 -3.42
C PRO A 81 2.73 -11.01 -4.29
N SER A 82 3.19 -10.50 -5.43
CA SER A 82 4.02 -11.28 -6.36
C SER A 82 5.38 -11.65 -5.76
N ASP A 83 5.95 -10.74 -4.96
CA ASP A 83 7.22 -10.95 -4.28
C ASP A 83 7.34 -10.05 -3.05
N ILE A 84 8.04 -10.54 -2.04
CA ILE A 84 8.47 -9.74 -0.88
C ILE A 84 9.97 -9.96 -0.74
N ASP A 85 10.75 -8.92 -1.03
CA ASP A 85 12.21 -8.95 -1.00
C ASP A 85 12.74 -8.31 0.28
N MET A 86 13.50 -9.09 1.05
CA MET A 86 14.14 -8.64 2.28
C MET A 86 15.67 -8.56 2.13
N LYS A 87 16.21 -8.90 0.96
CA LYS A 87 17.65 -9.11 0.78
C LYS A 87 18.35 -7.95 0.07
N SER A 88 17.63 -7.25 -0.81
CA SER A 88 18.24 -6.24 -1.69
C SER A 88 18.70 -4.98 -0.97
N ALA A 89 18.13 -4.65 0.18
CA ALA A 89 18.50 -3.48 0.95
C ALA A 89 18.38 -3.77 2.44
N ARG A 90 19.37 -3.35 3.21
CA ARG A 90 19.33 -3.46 4.66
C ARG A 90 18.25 -2.54 5.23
N GLY A 91 17.52 -3.03 6.20
CA GLY A 91 16.49 -2.27 6.88
C GLY A 91 15.26 -1.99 6.05
N SER A 92 15.12 -2.66 4.90
CA SER A 92 13.97 -2.48 4.03
C SER A 92 13.32 -3.82 3.67
N VAL A 93 12.00 -3.75 3.48
CA VAL A 93 11.22 -4.83 2.89
C VAL A 93 10.55 -4.25 1.65
N ARG A 94 10.78 -4.86 0.49
CA ARG A 94 10.22 -4.38 -0.77
C ARG A 94 9.13 -5.33 -1.23
N ILE A 95 7.96 -4.77 -1.53
CA ILE A 95 6.79 -5.52 -1.97
C ILE A 95 6.57 -5.25 -3.45
N THR A 96 6.47 -6.31 -4.25
CA THR A 96 6.14 -6.22 -5.67
C THR A 96 4.79 -6.87 -5.92
N ASP A 97 3.93 -6.21 -6.67
CA ASP A 97 2.63 -6.75 -7.04
C ASP A 97 2.38 -6.48 -8.52
N ASP A 98 2.38 -7.55 -9.31
CA ASP A 98 2.15 -7.47 -10.77
C ASP A 98 0.67 -7.32 -11.11
N ASP A 99 -0.21 -7.58 -10.16
CA ASP A 99 -1.66 -7.50 -10.33
C ASP A 99 -2.27 -6.63 -9.23
N CYS A 100 -1.86 -5.37 -9.20
CA CYS A 100 -2.28 -4.42 -8.19
C CYS A 100 -3.76 -4.09 -8.30
N VAL A 101 -4.51 -4.31 -7.21
CA VAL A 101 -5.95 -4.07 -7.19
C VAL A 101 -6.32 -2.60 -7.31
N TRP A 102 -5.42 -1.70 -6.89
CA TRP A 102 -5.68 -0.26 -6.86
C TRP A 102 -5.66 0.40 -8.23
N CYS A 103 -4.87 -0.11 -9.16
CA CYS A 103 -4.62 0.54 -10.45
C CYS A 103 -5.12 -0.27 -11.65
N GLN A 104 -6.20 -1.03 -11.47
CA GLN A 104 -6.82 -1.76 -12.57
C GLN A 104 -7.36 -0.80 -13.63
N GLU A 105 -6.95 -1.02 -14.89
CA GLU A 105 -7.39 -0.24 -16.05
C GLU A 105 -7.09 1.28 -15.96
N VAL A 106 -6.19 1.67 -15.08
CA VAL A 106 -5.78 3.07 -14.95
C VAL A 106 -4.53 3.31 -15.78
N ASN A 107 -4.56 4.35 -16.61
CA ASN A 107 -3.41 4.74 -17.43
C ASN A 107 -3.13 6.22 -17.24
N LEU A 108 -2.07 6.52 -16.51
CA LEU A 108 -1.56 7.87 -16.27
C LEU A 108 -0.11 7.98 -16.74
N GLU A 109 0.17 7.44 -17.94
CA GLU A 109 1.50 7.54 -18.54
C GLU A 109 1.95 9.00 -18.61
N GLY A 110 3.22 9.22 -18.30
CA GLY A 110 3.79 10.57 -18.27
C GLY A 110 3.78 11.22 -16.90
N MET A 111 3.04 10.68 -15.92
CA MET A 111 3.05 11.19 -14.55
C MET A 111 4.12 10.48 -13.71
N ARG A 112 5.36 10.63 -14.10
CA ARG A 112 6.48 9.98 -13.39
C ARG A 112 6.55 10.41 -11.94
N GLY A 113 6.77 9.44 -11.07
CA GLY A 113 6.90 9.66 -9.63
C GLY A 113 5.56 9.74 -8.91
N PHE A 114 4.44 9.74 -9.64
CA PHE A 114 3.14 9.71 -8.98
C PHE A 114 2.84 8.29 -8.48
N GLY A 115 2.61 8.17 -7.17
CA GLY A 115 2.21 6.92 -6.55
C GLY A 115 0.70 6.79 -6.51
N TYR A 116 0.10 6.31 -7.58
CA TYR A 116 -1.35 6.15 -7.64
C TYR A 116 -1.89 5.33 -6.46
N CYS A 117 -1.11 4.37 -5.99
CA CYS A 117 -1.48 3.46 -4.90
C CYS A 117 -0.84 3.83 -3.55
N GLU A 118 -0.46 5.09 -3.37
CA GLU A 118 0.15 5.54 -2.11
C GLU A 118 -0.77 5.44 -0.90
N VAL A 119 -2.07 5.32 -1.13
CA VAL A 119 -3.00 5.03 -0.02
C VAL A 119 -2.63 3.73 0.68
N PHE A 120 -2.17 2.73 -0.08
CA PHE A 120 -1.75 1.47 0.51
C PHE A 120 -0.47 1.62 1.35
N SER A 121 0.43 2.50 0.95
CA SER A 121 1.61 2.84 1.77
C SER A 121 1.19 3.32 3.16
N GLY A 122 0.20 4.19 3.23
CA GLY A 122 -0.33 4.69 4.49
C GLY A 122 -1.02 3.61 5.31
N ILE A 123 -1.77 2.73 4.67
CA ILE A 123 -2.42 1.60 5.34
C ILE A 123 -1.37 0.70 5.99
N LEU A 124 -0.32 0.35 5.26
CA LEU A 124 0.78 -0.47 5.78
C LEU A 124 1.47 0.21 6.97
N GLU A 125 1.77 1.50 6.83
CA GLU A 125 2.40 2.26 7.91
C GLU A 125 1.56 2.25 9.19
N ALA A 126 0.25 2.46 9.06
CA ALA A 126 -0.66 2.47 10.20
C ALA A 126 -0.75 1.12 10.90
N VAL A 127 -0.84 0.03 10.14
CA VAL A 127 -0.91 -1.32 10.71
C VAL A 127 0.40 -1.67 11.41
N LEU A 128 1.54 -1.33 10.81
CA LEU A 128 2.85 -1.55 11.42
C LEU A 128 2.99 -0.77 12.73
N GLU A 129 2.51 0.45 12.76
CA GLU A 129 2.54 1.31 13.96
C GLU A 129 1.75 0.68 15.11
N PHE A 130 0.59 0.06 14.84
CA PHE A 130 -0.16 -0.69 15.86
C PHE A 130 0.61 -1.89 16.41
N LYS A 131 1.62 -2.37 15.69
CA LYS A 131 2.49 -3.46 16.11
C LYS A 131 3.82 -2.95 16.66
N ASP A 132 3.91 -1.68 17.00
CA ASP A 132 5.10 -1.02 17.51
C ASP A 132 6.30 -1.10 16.54
N VAL A 133 6.02 -1.15 15.25
CA VAL A 133 7.04 -1.10 14.20
C VAL A 133 7.07 0.29 13.61
N ASP A 134 8.16 0.98 13.81
CA ASP A 134 8.38 2.29 13.20
C ASP A 134 8.93 2.10 11.80
N ALA A 135 8.14 2.45 10.82
CA ALA A 135 8.49 2.27 9.41
C ALA A 135 7.98 3.43 8.57
N LYS A 136 8.70 3.71 7.50
CA LYS A 136 8.25 4.63 6.46
C LYS A 136 7.97 3.82 5.20
N VAL A 137 6.76 3.95 4.68
CA VAL A 137 6.33 3.22 3.49
C VAL A 137 6.04 4.20 2.37
N PHE A 138 6.55 3.90 1.20
CA PHE A 138 6.27 4.70 0.01
C PHE A 138 6.25 3.82 -1.24
N GLN A 139 5.48 4.22 -2.22
CA GLN A 139 5.42 3.52 -3.50
C GLN A 139 6.56 3.98 -4.39
N GLU A 140 7.38 3.04 -4.86
CA GLU A 140 8.48 3.33 -5.78
C GLU A 140 8.05 3.33 -7.24
N MET A 141 7.14 2.41 -7.61
CA MET A 141 6.64 2.25 -8.96
C MET A 141 5.16 1.95 -8.97
N SER A 142 4.47 2.44 -9.98
CA SER A 142 3.04 2.22 -10.16
C SER A 142 2.75 1.76 -11.59
N LYS A 143 1.94 0.72 -11.72
CA LYS A 143 1.43 0.27 -13.02
C LYS A 143 0.58 1.36 -13.67
N ALA A 144 -0.10 2.16 -12.87
CA ALA A 144 -0.93 3.25 -13.38
C ALA A 144 -0.11 4.29 -14.18
N THR A 145 1.17 4.44 -13.85
CA THR A 145 2.07 5.39 -14.52
C THR A 145 3.04 4.73 -15.50
N GLY A 146 2.77 3.49 -15.89
CA GLY A 146 3.49 2.79 -16.95
C GLY A 146 4.51 1.75 -16.52
N ALA A 147 4.66 1.49 -15.22
CA ALA A 147 5.55 0.43 -14.74
C ALA A 147 4.93 -0.96 -14.95
N ASP A 148 5.77 -1.98 -14.98
CA ASP A 148 5.31 -3.37 -15.11
C ASP A 148 4.64 -3.90 -13.83
N SER A 149 5.01 -3.33 -12.71
CA SER A 149 4.52 -3.75 -11.38
C SER A 149 4.33 -2.55 -10.49
N CYS A 150 3.48 -2.70 -9.48
CA CYS A 150 3.46 -1.78 -8.34
C CYS A 150 4.51 -2.26 -7.33
N ILE A 151 5.34 -1.36 -6.85
CA ILE A 151 6.41 -1.67 -5.91
C ILE A 151 6.34 -0.69 -4.74
N TRP A 152 6.30 -1.23 -3.53
CA TRP A 152 6.34 -0.45 -2.29
C TRP A 152 7.61 -0.77 -1.52
N ASN A 153 8.20 0.24 -0.92
CA ASN A 153 9.35 0.10 -0.04
C ASN A 153 8.91 0.34 1.39
N VAL A 154 9.14 -0.63 2.25
CA VAL A 154 8.91 -0.51 3.70
C VAL A 154 10.28 -0.33 4.35
N ARG A 155 10.59 0.90 4.69
CA ARG A 155 11.87 1.24 5.36
C ARG A 155 11.67 1.16 6.85
N LEU A 156 12.38 0.25 7.49
CA LEU A 156 12.39 0.10 8.95
C LEU A 156 13.37 1.11 9.55
N VAL A 157 12.91 1.79 10.56
CA VAL A 157 13.71 2.79 11.26
C VAL A 157 14.48 2.17 12.41
#